data_8a69e4bcabaf19f4ff5fe77b8ebd2161
#
_entry.id   8a69e4bcabaf19f4ff5fe77b8ebd2161
#
_cell.length_a   1.000
_cell.length_b   1.000
_cell.length_c   1.000
_cell.angle_alpha   90.00
_cell.angle_beta   90.00
_cell.angle_gamma   90.00
#
_symmetry.space_group_name_H-M   'P 1'
#
loop_
_entity.id
_entity.type
_entity.pdbx_description
1 polymer ?
#
loop_
_entity_poly.entity_id
_entity_poly.type
_entity_poly.pdbx_seq_one_letter_code
_entity_poly.pdbx_strand_id
1 'polypeptide(L)'
;MDGGPTLLVGHSYGGAVITGAGRATNVVGLVYLAAFAPAQGESLNSILASSDPAPGLASISPAFDDDLLWHRQDTFHDAFCQDLDYTESLVMATTQRPLARRCFDDVTGEPAWNTKPSWYQVSAQDRMIPPQTQRKMAERIHARETIELDTSHASFGTRPTQVLELITNAAAAV
;
A
#
# COMPACT_ATOMS: atom_id res chain seq x y z
N MET A 1 -25.00 0.71 12.41
CA MET A 1 -25.31 1.15 11.03
C MET A 1 -24.77 0.06 10.11
N ASP A 2 -25.66 -0.71 9.51
CA ASP A 2 -25.27 -1.69 8.50
C ASP A 2 -24.90 -0.88 7.25
N GLY A 3 -23.59 -0.65 7.07
CA GLY A 3 -23.09 -0.06 5.84
C GLY A 3 -23.41 -0.98 4.67
N GLY A 4 -23.83 -0.43 3.53
CA GLY A 4 -24.03 -1.20 2.30
C GLY A 4 -22.73 -1.89 1.82
N PRO A 5 -22.77 -2.63 0.70
CA PRO A 5 -21.59 -3.24 0.10
C PRO A 5 -20.44 -2.24 -0.01
N THR A 6 -19.27 -2.63 0.50
CA THR A 6 -18.11 -1.73 0.63
C THR A 6 -16.89 -2.35 -0.06
N LEU A 7 -16.30 -1.63 -1.02
CA LEU A 7 -14.99 -1.94 -1.58
C LEU A 7 -13.92 -1.18 -0.78
N LEU A 8 -12.93 -1.89 -0.23
CA LEU A 8 -11.82 -1.26 0.47
C LEU A 8 -10.65 -1.04 -0.48
N VAL A 9 -10.06 0.15 -0.43
CA VAL A 9 -8.86 0.50 -1.20
C VAL A 9 -7.74 0.84 -0.22
N GLY A 10 -6.60 0.16 -0.33
CA GLY A 10 -5.44 0.36 0.54
C GLY A 10 -4.18 0.68 -0.26
N HIS A 11 -3.53 1.79 0.08
CA HIS A 11 -2.22 2.15 -0.43
C HIS A 11 -1.15 1.85 0.62
N SER A 12 -0.01 1.30 0.20
CA SER A 12 1.14 1.08 1.08
C SER A 12 0.78 0.27 2.34
N TYR A 13 1.05 0.79 3.54
CA TYR A 13 0.61 0.23 4.82
C TYR A 13 -0.93 -0.01 4.87
N GLY A 14 -1.70 0.85 4.20
CA GLY A 14 -3.15 0.69 4.09
C GLY A 14 -3.59 -0.66 3.54
N GLY A 15 -2.73 -1.34 2.76
CA GLY A 15 -2.96 -2.70 2.30
C GLY A 15 -3.01 -3.72 3.46
N ALA A 16 -2.11 -3.61 4.43
CA ALA A 16 -2.17 -4.43 5.64
C ALA A 16 -3.44 -4.15 6.45
N VAL A 17 -3.85 -2.87 6.52
CA VAL A 17 -5.10 -2.48 7.18
C VAL A 17 -6.32 -3.15 6.52
N ILE A 18 -6.45 -3.06 5.19
CA ILE A 18 -7.60 -3.66 4.49
C ILE A 18 -7.54 -5.19 4.50
N THR A 19 -6.35 -5.78 4.61
CA THR A 19 -6.17 -7.23 4.76
C THR A 19 -6.86 -7.74 6.04
N GLY A 20 -6.78 -6.99 7.12
CA GLY A 20 -7.51 -7.31 8.37
C GLY A 20 -8.96 -6.84 8.36
N ALA A 21 -9.21 -5.56 8.05
CA ALA A 21 -10.54 -4.94 8.08
C ALA A 21 -11.51 -5.54 7.05
N GLY A 22 -10.99 -6.08 5.96
CA GLY A 22 -11.77 -6.71 4.88
C GLY A 22 -12.57 -7.94 5.30
N ARG A 23 -12.35 -8.48 6.51
CA ARG A 23 -13.13 -9.57 7.08
C ARG A 23 -14.55 -9.16 7.49
N ALA A 24 -14.84 -7.86 7.57
CA ALA A 24 -16.19 -7.38 7.87
C ALA A 24 -17.20 -7.88 6.81
N THR A 25 -18.41 -8.21 7.26
CA THR A 25 -19.43 -8.87 6.42
C THR A 25 -19.90 -8.03 5.26
N ASN A 26 -19.90 -6.71 5.42
CA ASN A 26 -20.28 -5.75 4.39
C ASN A 26 -19.18 -5.45 3.37
N VAL A 27 -17.93 -5.91 3.60
CA VAL A 27 -16.86 -5.75 2.62
C VAL A 27 -17.01 -6.79 1.52
N VAL A 28 -17.05 -6.32 0.27
CA VAL A 28 -17.27 -7.14 -0.91
C VAL A 28 -16.04 -7.31 -1.79
N GLY A 29 -14.99 -6.49 -1.60
CA GLY A 29 -13.73 -6.59 -2.35
C GLY A 29 -12.63 -5.71 -1.79
N LEU A 30 -11.39 -5.95 -2.26
CA LEU A 30 -10.16 -5.30 -1.80
C LEU A 30 -9.33 -4.83 -2.99
N VAL A 31 -8.88 -3.58 -2.98
CA VAL A 31 -7.98 -3.03 -3.99
C VAL A 31 -6.67 -2.59 -3.32
N TYR A 32 -5.57 -3.13 -3.78
CA TYR A 32 -4.23 -2.85 -3.28
C TYR A 32 -3.48 -1.95 -4.27
N LEU A 33 -3.04 -0.78 -3.82
CA LEU A 33 -2.30 0.19 -4.64
C LEU A 33 -0.87 0.29 -4.09
N ALA A 34 0.13 -0.25 -4.80
CA ALA A 34 1.52 -0.29 -4.33
C ALA A 34 1.60 -0.67 -2.83
N ALA A 35 0.92 -1.74 -2.42
CA ALA A 35 0.56 -1.96 -1.03
C ALA A 35 1.00 -3.33 -0.49
N PHE A 36 1.16 -3.41 0.84
CA PHE A 36 1.36 -4.69 1.51
C PHE A 36 0.08 -5.52 1.50
N ALA A 37 0.22 -6.81 1.15
CA ALA A 37 -0.83 -7.82 1.22
C ALA A 37 -0.31 -9.03 2.02
N PRO A 38 -0.12 -8.87 3.35
CA PRO A 38 0.51 -9.89 4.17
C PRO A 38 -0.34 -11.16 4.27
N ALA A 39 0.33 -12.31 4.35
CA ALA A 39 -0.28 -13.58 4.70
C ALA A 39 -0.43 -13.71 6.22
N GLN A 40 -1.17 -14.72 6.66
CA GLN A 40 -1.28 -15.04 8.08
C GLN A 40 0.11 -15.33 8.67
N GLY A 41 0.43 -14.70 9.77
CA GLY A 41 1.71 -14.83 10.46
C GLY A 41 2.81 -13.90 9.94
N GLU A 42 2.59 -13.16 8.86
CA GLU A 42 3.54 -12.16 8.38
C GLU A 42 3.33 -10.80 9.05
N SER A 43 4.42 -10.06 9.21
CA SER A 43 4.45 -8.63 9.50
C SER A 43 5.07 -7.87 8.33
N LEU A 44 4.95 -6.54 8.28
CA LEU A 44 5.60 -5.74 7.25
C LEU A 44 7.12 -5.93 7.30
N ASN A 45 7.71 -5.94 8.49
CA ASN A 45 9.15 -6.17 8.65
C ASN A 45 9.57 -7.56 8.14
N SER A 46 8.77 -8.60 8.34
CA SER A 46 9.09 -9.94 7.81
C SER A 46 9.05 -9.98 6.28
N ILE A 47 8.11 -9.28 5.66
CA ILE A 47 8.02 -9.14 4.19
C ILE A 47 9.24 -8.38 3.67
N LEU A 48 9.56 -7.23 4.26
CA LEU A 48 10.70 -6.40 3.84
C LEU A 48 12.04 -7.13 4.03
N ALA A 49 12.20 -7.90 5.10
CA ALA A 49 13.42 -8.68 5.36
C ALA A 49 13.67 -9.79 4.32
N SER A 50 12.60 -10.26 3.66
CA SER A 50 12.66 -11.29 2.58
C SER A 50 12.62 -10.69 1.17
N SER A 51 12.65 -9.35 1.06
CA SER A 51 12.53 -8.61 -0.19
C SER A 51 13.89 -8.14 -0.70
N ASP A 52 13.92 -7.70 -1.96
CA ASP A 52 15.04 -6.91 -2.47
C ASP A 52 15.18 -5.61 -1.66
N PRO A 53 16.37 -4.97 -1.66
CA PRO A 53 16.54 -3.70 -0.97
C PRO A 53 15.55 -2.62 -1.42
N ALA A 54 14.95 -1.94 -0.44
CA ALA A 54 14.02 -0.83 -0.64
C ALA A 54 14.72 0.49 -0.26
N PRO A 55 15.38 1.18 -1.19
CA PRO A 55 16.21 2.35 -0.87
C PRO A 55 15.44 3.50 -0.24
N GLY A 56 14.15 3.63 -0.54
CA GLY A 56 13.28 4.65 0.04
C GLY A 56 13.07 4.50 1.54
N LEU A 57 13.26 3.30 2.10
CA LEU A 57 13.14 3.10 3.55
C LEU A 57 14.16 3.90 4.35
N ALA A 58 15.30 4.29 3.75
CA ALA A 58 16.29 5.16 4.40
C ALA A 58 15.75 6.57 4.70
N SER A 59 14.62 6.96 4.09
CA SER A 59 13.94 8.23 4.40
C SER A 59 13.10 8.18 5.68
N ILE A 60 12.83 6.98 6.20
CA ILE A 60 12.02 6.81 7.41
C ILE A 60 12.88 7.15 8.64
N SER A 61 12.34 7.98 9.51
CA SER A 61 12.98 8.41 10.76
C SER A 61 11.93 8.55 11.88
N PRO A 62 12.36 8.60 13.16
CA PRO A 62 11.49 9.01 14.24
C PRO A 62 10.83 10.37 13.95
N ALA A 63 9.55 10.52 14.29
CA ALA A 63 8.80 11.76 14.13
C ALA A 63 8.98 12.67 15.36
N PHE A 64 8.09 12.52 16.36
CA PHE A 64 8.12 13.32 17.59
C PHE A 64 8.77 12.56 18.75
N ASP A 65 8.75 11.24 18.68
CA ASP A 65 9.33 10.28 19.61
C ASP A 65 9.78 9.03 18.85
N ASP A 66 10.40 8.08 19.54
CA ASP A 66 10.91 6.84 18.92
C ASP A 66 9.81 5.84 18.56
N ASP A 67 8.59 6.01 19.06
CA ASP A 67 7.46 5.13 18.78
C ASP A 67 6.69 5.51 17.51
N LEU A 68 6.96 6.70 16.97
CA LEU A 68 6.30 7.22 15.77
C LEU A 68 7.32 7.42 14.65
N LEU A 69 6.95 7.00 13.46
CA LEU A 69 7.77 7.08 12.24
C LEU A 69 7.12 7.95 11.18
N TRP A 70 7.92 8.70 10.48
CA TRP A 70 7.51 9.42 9.28
C TRP A 70 8.65 9.43 8.25
N HIS A 71 8.38 9.92 7.06
CA HIS A 71 9.43 10.20 6.07
C HIS A 71 10.05 11.57 6.32
N ARG A 72 11.36 11.65 6.28
CA ARG A 72 12.08 12.92 6.31
C ARG A 72 11.67 13.78 5.11
N GLN A 73 11.37 15.04 5.35
CA GLN A 73 10.88 15.95 4.30
C GLN A 73 11.89 16.18 3.19
N ASP A 74 13.18 16.26 3.53
CA ASP A 74 14.28 16.50 2.60
C ASP A 74 14.54 15.34 1.62
N THR A 75 14.11 14.13 1.95
CA THR A 75 14.29 12.92 1.14
C THR A 75 12.95 12.35 0.64
N PHE A 76 11.82 12.94 1.01
CA PHE A 76 10.49 12.43 0.70
C PHE A 76 10.26 12.30 -0.80
N HIS A 77 10.59 13.33 -1.57
CA HIS A 77 10.41 13.32 -3.03
C HIS A 77 11.13 12.13 -3.66
N ASP A 78 12.42 11.99 -3.42
CA ASP A 78 13.22 10.92 -4.01
C ASP A 78 12.81 9.52 -3.55
N ALA A 79 12.35 9.39 -2.32
CA ALA A 79 12.00 8.10 -1.73
C ALA A 79 10.59 7.63 -2.12
N PHE A 80 9.62 8.54 -2.15
CA PHE A 80 8.21 8.21 -2.16
C PHE A 80 7.50 8.55 -3.48
N CYS A 81 7.88 9.67 -4.13
CA CYS A 81 7.12 10.23 -5.24
C CYS A 81 8.03 10.97 -6.25
N GLN A 82 9.14 10.36 -6.64
CA GLN A 82 10.16 10.94 -7.52
C GLN A 82 9.67 11.31 -8.93
N ASP A 83 8.47 10.88 -9.30
CA ASP A 83 7.80 11.16 -10.57
C ASP A 83 6.67 12.21 -10.47
N LEU A 84 6.43 12.76 -9.27
CA LEU A 84 5.52 13.88 -9.05
C LEU A 84 6.24 15.23 -9.19
N ASP A 85 5.45 16.29 -9.44
CA ASP A 85 5.95 17.65 -9.30
C ASP A 85 6.48 17.89 -7.86
N TYR A 86 7.58 18.65 -7.76
CA TYR A 86 8.24 18.88 -6.48
C TYR A 86 7.34 19.62 -5.47
N THR A 87 6.49 20.53 -5.96
CA THR A 87 5.55 21.27 -5.09
C THR A 87 4.48 20.35 -4.52
N GLU A 88 3.94 19.43 -5.34
CA GLU A 88 2.99 18.41 -4.88
C GLU A 88 3.63 17.48 -3.86
N SER A 89 4.87 17.07 -4.12
CA SER A 89 5.67 16.28 -3.18
C SER A 89 5.87 16.98 -1.84
N LEU A 90 6.16 18.28 -1.85
CA LEU A 90 6.30 19.08 -0.60
C LEU A 90 4.98 19.14 0.18
N VAL A 91 3.85 19.26 -0.50
CA VAL A 91 2.53 19.20 0.15
C VAL A 91 2.34 17.84 0.82
N MET A 92 2.62 16.75 0.12
CA MET A 92 2.53 15.40 0.69
C MET A 92 3.47 15.23 1.88
N ALA A 93 4.73 15.66 1.77
CA ALA A 93 5.73 15.57 2.82
C ALA A 93 5.34 16.34 4.09
N THR A 94 4.69 17.50 3.93
CA THR A 94 4.28 18.34 5.07
C THR A 94 2.96 17.92 5.71
N THR A 95 2.08 17.28 4.94
CA THR A 95 0.76 16.82 5.40
C THR A 95 0.74 15.36 5.84
N GLN A 96 1.85 14.61 5.69
CA GLN A 96 1.94 13.24 6.15
C GLN A 96 1.63 13.12 7.65
N ARG A 97 1.08 11.97 8.03
CA ARG A 97 0.84 11.62 9.43
C ARG A 97 1.85 10.57 9.87
N PRO A 98 2.39 10.64 11.08
CA PRO A 98 3.28 9.62 11.57
C PRO A 98 2.55 8.28 11.74
N LEU A 99 3.26 7.20 11.49
CA LEU A 99 2.82 5.83 11.68
C LEU A 99 3.49 5.26 12.94
N ALA A 100 2.72 4.58 13.79
CA ALA A 100 3.30 3.91 14.94
C ALA A 100 4.30 2.82 14.48
N ARG A 101 5.50 2.81 15.07
CA ARG A 101 6.57 1.84 14.75
C ARG A 101 6.07 0.39 14.83
N ARG A 102 5.28 0.08 15.84
CA ARG A 102 4.70 -1.27 16.02
C ARG A 102 3.91 -1.78 14.81
N CYS A 103 3.36 -0.88 13.98
CA CYS A 103 2.62 -1.29 12.77
C CYS A 103 3.48 -2.09 11.79
N PHE A 104 4.81 -1.96 11.86
CA PHE A 104 5.73 -2.77 11.06
C PHE A 104 5.95 -4.18 11.64
N ASP A 105 5.75 -4.34 12.95
CA ASP A 105 5.97 -5.61 13.68
C ASP A 105 4.68 -6.38 13.92
N ASP A 106 3.52 -5.70 13.89
CA ASP A 106 2.21 -6.32 14.11
C ASP A 106 1.97 -7.47 13.12
N VAL A 107 1.70 -8.64 13.67
CA VAL A 107 1.53 -9.88 12.90
C VAL A 107 0.10 -9.97 12.37
N THR A 108 -0.02 -10.25 11.08
CA THR A 108 -1.32 -10.39 10.39
C THR A 108 -2.03 -11.68 10.85
N GLY A 109 -3.30 -11.55 11.23
CA GLY A 109 -4.18 -12.68 11.47
C GLY A 109 -4.62 -13.35 10.16
N GLU A 110 -5.80 -13.98 10.15
CA GLU A 110 -6.38 -14.53 8.91
C GLU A 110 -6.66 -13.40 7.91
N PRO A 111 -6.06 -13.43 6.71
CA PRO A 111 -6.19 -12.35 5.75
C PRO A 111 -7.52 -12.40 4.99
N ALA A 112 -8.16 -11.25 4.81
CA ALA A 112 -9.44 -11.15 4.12
C ALA A 112 -9.39 -11.58 2.64
N TRP A 113 -8.26 -11.42 1.97
CA TRP A 113 -8.06 -11.82 0.57
C TRP A 113 -8.16 -13.35 0.35
N ASN A 114 -8.14 -14.19 1.39
CA ASN A 114 -8.45 -15.62 1.27
C ASN A 114 -9.90 -15.87 0.82
N THR A 115 -10.82 -14.94 1.11
CA THR A 115 -12.25 -15.11 0.86
C THR A 115 -12.87 -13.97 0.07
N LYS A 116 -12.19 -12.84 -0.05
CA LYS A 116 -12.67 -11.65 -0.78
C LYS A 116 -11.93 -11.48 -2.10
N PRO A 117 -12.64 -11.17 -3.18
CA PRO A 117 -12.00 -10.83 -4.46
C PRO A 117 -11.09 -9.62 -4.28
N SER A 118 -9.94 -9.68 -4.93
CA SER A 118 -8.89 -8.67 -4.76
C SER A 118 -8.33 -8.21 -6.11
N TRP A 119 -7.88 -6.97 -6.16
CA TRP A 119 -7.23 -6.32 -7.31
C TRP A 119 -5.93 -5.69 -6.84
N TYR A 120 -4.95 -5.60 -7.73
CA TYR A 120 -3.64 -5.08 -7.36
C TYR A 120 -3.08 -4.13 -8.42
N GLN A 121 -2.54 -3.00 -7.99
CA GLN A 121 -1.72 -2.12 -8.82
C GLN A 121 -0.27 -2.17 -8.34
N VAL A 122 0.64 -2.53 -9.25
CA VAL A 122 2.08 -2.56 -9.05
C VAL A 122 2.71 -1.26 -9.56
N SER A 123 3.52 -0.61 -8.74
CA SER A 123 4.34 0.55 -9.12
C SER A 123 5.75 0.09 -9.52
N ALA A 124 6.10 0.20 -10.80
CA ALA A 124 7.33 -0.36 -11.36
C ALA A 124 8.61 0.37 -10.92
N GLN A 125 8.50 1.63 -10.48
CA GLN A 125 9.62 2.46 -10.01
C GLN A 125 9.56 2.70 -8.48
N ASP A 126 8.81 1.86 -7.77
CA ASP A 126 8.63 1.99 -6.31
C ASP A 126 9.95 1.76 -5.56
N ARG A 127 10.32 2.73 -4.72
CA ARG A 127 11.50 2.68 -3.85
C ARG A 127 11.18 2.32 -2.40
N MET A 128 9.87 2.24 -2.05
CA MET A 128 9.38 1.92 -0.70
C MET A 128 9.05 0.43 -0.54
N ILE A 129 8.31 -0.13 -1.50
CA ILE A 129 8.02 -1.56 -1.58
C ILE A 129 8.54 -2.05 -2.94
N PRO A 130 9.60 -2.87 -2.97
CA PRO A 130 10.21 -3.30 -4.22
C PRO A 130 9.15 -3.87 -5.19
N PRO A 131 9.18 -3.50 -6.49
CA PRO A 131 8.17 -3.96 -7.46
C PRO A 131 8.05 -5.47 -7.53
N GLN A 132 9.17 -6.19 -7.37
CA GLN A 132 9.15 -7.64 -7.33
C GLN A 132 8.38 -8.21 -6.13
N THR A 133 8.47 -7.54 -4.98
CA THR A 133 7.69 -7.91 -3.79
C THR A 133 6.20 -7.65 -4.00
N GLN A 134 5.85 -6.55 -4.66
CA GLN A 134 4.46 -6.24 -5.03
C GLN A 134 3.90 -7.30 -5.97
N ARG A 135 4.63 -7.71 -7.02
CA ARG A 135 4.21 -8.77 -7.96
C ARG A 135 3.99 -10.10 -7.24
N LYS A 136 4.90 -10.50 -6.34
CA LYS A 136 4.73 -11.72 -5.51
C LYS A 136 3.48 -11.66 -4.63
N MET A 137 3.18 -10.50 -4.06
CA MET A 137 1.96 -10.32 -3.25
C MET A 137 0.70 -10.35 -4.13
N ALA A 138 0.71 -9.71 -5.30
CA ALA A 138 -0.42 -9.75 -6.25
C ALA A 138 -0.73 -11.17 -6.72
N GLU A 139 0.31 -11.96 -7.03
CA GLU A 139 0.18 -13.37 -7.40
C GLU A 139 -0.38 -14.21 -6.23
N ARG A 140 0.18 -14.03 -5.03
CA ARG A 140 -0.22 -14.77 -3.82
C ARG A 140 -1.69 -14.58 -3.45
N ILE A 141 -2.19 -13.36 -3.56
CA ILE A 141 -3.61 -13.06 -3.26
C ILE A 141 -4.55 -13.46 -4.39
N HIS A 142 -4.03 -14.04 -5.48
CA HIS A 142 -4.79 -14.38 -6.68
C HIS A 142 -5.64 -13.18 -7.18
N ALA A 143 -5.00 -12.01 -7.32
CA ALA A 143 -5.68 -10.81 -7.75
C ALA A 143 -6.43 -11.05 -9.08
N ARG A 144 -7.72 -10.69 -9.13
CA ARG A 144 -8.57 -10.84 -10.33
C ARG A 144 -8.03 -10.04 -11.50
N GLU A 145 -7.45 -8.88 -11.20
CA GLU A 145 -6.75 -8.03 -12.16
C GLU A 145 -5.51 -7.47 -11.47
N THR A 146 -4.38 -7.50 -12.17
CA THR A 146 -3.15 -6.83 -11.76
C THR A 146 -2.75 -5.89 -12.88
N ILE A 147 -2.67 -4.60 -12.58
CA ILE A 147 -2.08 -3.61 -13.49
C ILE A 147 -0.70 -3.21 -12.99
N GLU A 148 0.21 -2.93 -13.93
CA GLU A 148 1.53 -2.40 -13.61
C GLU A 148 1.68 -1.03 -14.25
N LEU A 149 2.03 -0.03 -13.42
CA LEU A 149 2.22 1.35 -13.84
C LEU A 149 3.69 1.74 -13.68
N ASP A 150 4.24 2.42 -14.67
CA ASP A 150 5.57 3.02 -14.59
C ASP A 150 5.50 4.29 -13.72
N THR A 151 5.47 4.07 -12.40
CA THR A 151 5.28 5.10 -11.38
C THR A 151 6.12 4.83 -10.14
N SER A 152 6.33 5.88 -9.35
CA SER A 152 6.82 5.81 -7.97
C SER A 152 5.80 5.12 -7.06
N HIS A 153 6.06 5.16 -5.74
CA HIS A 153 5.14 4.67 -4.71
C HIS A 153 3.80 5.41 -4.70
N ALA A 154 3.75 6.66 -5.19
CA ALA A 154 2.56 7.52 -5.21
C ALA A 154 1.81 7.48 -6.56
N SER A 155 1.53 6.28 -7.09
CA SER A 155 0.87 6.08 -8.40
C SER A 155 -0.44 6.84 -8.57
N PHE A 156 -1.21 7.01 -7.50
CA PHE A 156 -2.47 7.79 -7.50
C PHE A 156 -2.27 9.28 -7.80
N GLY A 157 -1.07 9.81 -7.58
CA GLY A 157 -0.72 11.19 -7.93
C GLY A 157 -0.33 11.33 -9.40
N THR A 158 0.46 10.40 -9.94
CA THR A 158 1.00 10.50 -11.30
C THR A 158 0.15 9.84 -12.37
N ARG A 159 -0.63 8.83 -12.02
CA ARG A 159 -1.52 8.09 -12.93
C ARG A 159 -2.94 7.93 -12.35
N PRO A 160 -3.60 9.03 -11.91
CA PRO A 160 -4.90 8.97 -11.24
C PRO A 160 -5.98 8.30 -12.09
N THR A 161 -5.96 8.47 -13.41
CA THR A 161 -6.94 7.87 -14.31
C THR A 161 -6.86 6.34 -14.29
N GLN A 162 -5.65 5.77 -14.43
CA GLN A 162 -5.48 4.31 -14.45
C GLN A 162 -5.78 3.70 -13.08
N VAL A 163 -5.44 4.38 -11.99
CA VAL A 163 -5.80 3.97 -10.63
C VAL A 163 -7.32 3.99 -10.44
N LEU A 164 -8.00 5.04 -10.90
CA LEU A 164 -9.44 5.15 -10.84
C LEU A 164 -10.13 4.06 -11.68
N GLU A 165 -9.61 3.76 -12.87
CA GLU A 165 -10.12 2.68 -13.73
C GLU A 165 -10.06 1.32 -13.02
N LEU A 166 -8.94 0.97 -12.37
CA LEU A 166 -8.84 -0.25 -11.58
C LEU A 166 -9.90 -0.31 -10.46
N ILE A 167 -10.07 0.80 -9.74
CA ILE A 167 -11.04 0.87 -8.63
C ILE A 167 -12.47 0.74 -9.16
N THR A 168 -12.81 1.39 -10.27
CA THR A 168 -14.15 1.32 -10.85
C THR A 168 -14.45 -0.04 -11.46
N ASN A 169 -13.46 -0.69 -12.11
CA ASN A 169 -13.57 -2.06 -12.58
C ASN A 169 -13.82 -3.02 -11.41
N ALA A 170 -13.06 -2.87 -10.31
CA ALA A 170 -13.27 -3.65 -9.10
C ALA A 170 -14.68 -3.45 -8.53
N ALA A 171 -15.15 -2.22 -8.45
CA ALA A 171 -16.49 -1.90 -7.93
C ALA A 171 -17.62 -2.48 -8.82
N ALA A 172 -17.41 -2.54 -10.14
CA ALA A 172 -18.39 -3.11 -11.06
C ALA A 172 -18.43 -4.66 -11.04
N ALA A 173 -17.39 -5.29 -10.47
CA ALA A 173 -17.21 -6.76 -10.44
C ALA A 173 -17.67 -7.41 -9.12
N VAL A 174 -18.21 -6.64 -8.14
CA VAL A 174 -18.64 -7.11 -6.81
C VAL A 174 -20.06 -6.77 -6.46
#